data_902a76e9d9ff6d60a4f036d9e3ed18df
#
_entry.id   902a76e9d9ff6d60a4f036d9e3ed18df
#
_cell.length_a   1.000
_cell.length_b   1.000
_cell.length_c   1.000
_cell.angle_alpha   90.00
_cell.angle_beta   90.00
_cell.angle_gamma   90.00
#
_symmetry.space_group_name_H-M   'P 1'
#
loop_
_entity.id
_entity.type
_entity.pdbx_description
1 polymer ?
#
loop_
_entity_poly.entity_id
_entity_poly.type
_entity_poly.pdbx_seq_one_letter_code
_entity_poly.pdbx_strand_id
1 'polypeptide(L)'
;MKNIFLLSIVWVLASCVDAPPNKTSMESSNANGEPSGAHTSTEWKIWALSTAAPSFIARNCTVIDSDGKTVLREGSNGWTAMAGNPRGMSDPENGWKDPHEAMPMVMDAQAMKWAMAFMSGKKPELDHDGWMYMLHGDMGEDNTKQLVFKKEDAAEGHWIESGAHLMLMPKDPSSLKGQTTNFNSGSPYIMFEGTGYDHIMIPVEGYYKYQSQQ
;
A
#
# COMPACT_ATOMS: atom_id res chain seq x y z
N MET A 1 -72.30 51.87 1.01
CA MET A 1 -71.21 51.99 1.99
C MET A 1 -70.42 50.79 1.88
N LYS A 2 -69.21 50.83 1.20
CA LYS A 2 -68.32 49.72 0.93
C LYS A 2 -67.15 49.81 1.91
N ASN A 3 -67.04 48.87 2.82
CA ASN A 3 -65.88 48.76 3.70
C ASN A 3 -64.74 48.01 2.99
N ILE A 4 -63.61 48.67 2.81
CA ILE A 4 -62.38 48.10 2.27
C ILE A 4 -61.54 47.67 3.47
N PHE A 5 -61.32 46.38 3.60
CA PHE A 5 -60.36 45.83 4.55
C PHE A 5 -58.97 45.82 3.89
N LEU A 6 -58.05 46.63 4.45
CA LEU A 6 -56.62 46.55 4.09
C LEU A 6 -56.00 45.43 4.84
N LEU A 7 -55.49 44.43 4.10
CA LEU A 7 -54.71 43.30 4.62
C LEU A 7 -53.23 43.71 4.61
N SER A 8 -52.64 43.94 5.77
CA SER A 8 -51.21 44.23 5.93
C SER A 8 -50.43 42.94 5.93
N ILE A 9 -49.65 42.72 4.87
CA ILE A 9 -48.73 41.60 4.78
C ILE A 9 -47.43 42.01 5.49
N VAL A 10 -47.13 41.34 6.61
CA VAL A 10 -45.86 41.46 7.32
C VAL A 10 -44.86 40.46 6.68
N TRP A 11 -43.85 41.01 6.05
CA TRP A 11 -42.69 40.19 5.57
C TRP A 11 -41.75 39.94 6.72
N VAL A 12 -41.69 38.70 7.17
CA VAL A 12 -40.65 38.24 8.10
C VAL A 12 -39.42 37.89 7.26
N LEU A 13 -38.39 38.73 7.31
CA LEU A 13 -37.07 38.44 6.75
C LEU A 13 -36.40 37.42 7.68
N ALA A 14 -36.40 36.16 7.28
CA ALA A 14 -35.55 35.13 7.89
C ALA A 14 -34.10 35.40 7.48
N SER A 15 -33.29 35.94 8.38
CA SER A 15 -31.86 36.06 8.24
C SER A 15 -31.27 34.66 8.41
N CYS A 16 -30.85 34.05 7.32
CA CYS A 16 -29.94 32.87 7.37
C CYS A 16 -28.60 33.35 7.95
N VAL A 17 -28.33 32.97 9.17
CA VAL A 17 -27.00 33.10 9.76
C VAL A 17 -26.16 31.96 9.15
N ASP A 18 -25.32 32.32 8.19
CA ASP A 18 -24.30 31.40 7.69
C ASP A 18 -23.37 31.02 8.84
N ALA A 19 -23.40 29.76 9.25
CA ALA A 19 -22.39 29.20 10.15
C ALA A 19 -21.01 29.34 9.48
N PRO A 20 -19.95 29.78 10.18
CA PRO A 20 -18.65 29.90 9.60
C PRO A 20 -18.19 28.50 9.13
N PRO A 21 -17.54 28.39 7.96
CA PRO A 21 -17.01 27.11 7.49
C PRO A 21 -16.05 26.58 8.54
N ASN A 22 -16.29 25.35 8.96
CA ASN A 22 -15.41 24.61 9.85
C ASN A 22 -14.03 24.57 9.16
N LYS A 23 -13.08 25.34 9.67
CA LYS A 23 -11.68 25.28 9.25
C LYS A 23 -11.13 23.95 9.75
N THR A 24 -11.36 22.89 8.98
CA THR A 24 -10.49 21.70 9.05
C THR A 24 -9.09 22.23 8.80
N SER A 25 -8.24 22.20 9.80
CA SER A 25 -6.83 22.55 9.68
C SER A 25 -6.27 21.67 8.56
N MET A 26 -5.98 22.28 7.40
CA MET A 26 -5.11 21.64 6.42
C MET A 26 -3.75 21.56 7.08
N GLU A 27 -3.41 20.38 7.62
CA GLU A 27 -2.05 20.08 8.02
C GLU A 27 -1.16 20.28 6.79
N SER A 28 -0.04 20.99 6.97
CA SER A 28 0.90 21.27 5.90
C SER A 28 1.48 19.93 5.42
N SER A 29 1.19 19.55 4.17
CA SER A 29 1.85 18.43 3.51
C SER A 29 3.13 18.90 2.83
N ASN A 30 4.15 18.06 2.81
CA ASN A 30 5.36 18.26 2.00
C ASN A 30 5.02 18.22 0.50
N ALA A 31 5.96 18.62 -0.37
CA ALA A 31 5.77 18.68 -1.83
C ALA A 31 5.26 17.35 -2.46
N ASN A 32 5.44 16.23 -1.77
CA ASN A 32 4.99 14.88 -2.18
C ASN A 32 3.66 14.46 -1.53
N GLY A 33 2.93 15.38 -0.88
CA GLY A 33 1.70 15.05 -0.16
C GLY A 33 1.90 14.32 1.17
N GLU A 34 3.14 14.21 1.64
CA GLU A 34 3.48 13.58 2.91
C GLU A 34 2.98 14.44 4.07
N PRO A 35 2.24 13.88 5.05
CA PRO A 35 1.83 14.60 6.25
C PRO A 35 3.04 15.08 7.04
N SER A 36 2.95 16.30 7.58
CA SER A 36 3.95 16.81 8.52
C SER A 36 3.74 16.16 9.89
N GLY A 37 4.84 15.84 10.58
CA GLY A 37 4.80 15.31 11.95
C GLY A 37 5.52 13.98 12.11
N ALA A 38 5.24 13.32 13.24
CA ALA A 38 5.92 12.06 13.57
C ALA A 38 5.44 10.92 12.68
N HIS A 39 6.35 10.06 12.24
CA HIS A 39 6.03 8.86 11.45
C HIS A 39 5.30 7.78 12.24
N THR A 40 5.14 7.99 13.55
CA THR A 40 4.26 7.19 14.41
C THR A 40 2.80 7.64 14.36
N SER A 41 2.49 8.80 13.76
CA SER A 41 1.12 9.32 13.68
C SER A 41 0.24 8.48 12.76
N THR A 42 -1.06 8.43 13.08
CA THR A 42 -2.05 7.72 12.26
C THR A 42 -2.11 8.28 10.84
N GLU A 43 -2.03 9.60 10.69
CA GLU A 43 -2.08 10.30 9.41
C GLU A 43 -0.90 9.89 8.52
N TRP A 44 0.32 9.91 9.07
CA TRP A 44 1.51 9.49 8.33
C TRP A 44 1.42 8.02 7.93
N LYS A 45 1.05 7.12 8.85
CA LYS A 45 0.89 5.69 8.55
C LYS A 45 -0.14 5.44 7.46
N ILE A 46 -1.31 6.10 7.52
CA ILE A 46 -2.32 5.98 6.46
C ILE A 46 -1.75 6.40 5.11
N TRP A 47 -1.07 7.54 5.06
CA TRP A 47 -0.45 8.05 3.84
C TRP A 47 0.64 7.07 3.34
N ALA A 48 1.64 6.74 4.15
CA ALA A 48 2.78 5.92 3.78
C ALA A 48 2.35 4.53 3.28
N LEU A 49 1.39 3.89 3.97
CA LEU A 49 0.96 2.55 3.63
C LEU A 49 0.04 2.52 2.40
N SER A 50 -0.89 3.46 2.27
CA SER A 50 -1.83 3.46 1.15
C SER A 50 -1.20 3.92 -0.17
N THR A 51 -0.19 4.82 -0.14
CA THR A 51 0.46 5.34 -1.36
C THR A 51 1.39 4.32 -2.04
N ALA A 52 1.51 3.11 -1.49
CA ALA A 52 2.10 1.99 -2.22
C ALA A 52 1.25 1.48 -3.40
N ALA A 53 0.05 2.04 -3.62
CA ALA A 53 -0.80 1.76 -4.78
C ALA A 53 -1.16 3.07 -5.52
N PRO A 54 -1.66 2.98 -6.77
CA PRO A 54 -2.19 4.11 -7.50
C PRO A 54 -3.31 4.83 -6.72
N SER A 55 -3.41 6.15 -6.88
CA SER A 55 -4.28 7.01 -6.08
C SER A 55 -5.76 6.60 -6.10
N PHE A 56 -6.25 6.01 -7.18
CA PHE A 56 -7.63 5.53 -7.30
C PHE A 56 -7.90 4.27 -6.43
N ILE A 57 -6.86 3.49 -6.07
CA ILE A 57 -6.93 2.41 -5.08
C ILE A 57 -6.64 2.98 -3.68
N ALA A 58 -5.54 3.71 -3.53
CA ALA A 58 -5.04 4.24 -2.27
C ALA A 58 -6.08 5.02 -1.46
N ARG A 59 -6.93 5.81 -2.14
CA ARG A 59 -7.94 6.67 -1.48
C ARG A 59 -9.00 5.89 -0.71
N ASN A 60 -9.33 4.67 -1.16
CA ASN A 60 -10.47 3.90 -0.64
C ASN A 60 -10.08 2.51 -0.12
N CYS A 61 -8.79 2.20 0.02
CA CYS A 61 -8.35 0.94 0.62
C CYS A 61 -8.47 0.99 2.14
N THR A 62 -8.70 -0.16 2.75
CA THR A 62 -8.52 -0.35 4.20
C THR A 62 -7.03 -0.18 4.53
N VAL A 63 -6.71 0.46 5.64
CA VAL A 63 -5.32 0.58 6.12
C VAL A 63 -5.22 -0.04 7.50
N ILE A 64 -4.31 -1.02 7.63
CA ILE A 64 -4.05 -1.75 8.88
C ILE A 64 -2.67 -1.33 9.41
N ASP A 65 -2.57 -1.10 10.71
CA ASP A 65 -1.31 -0.74 11.38
C ASP A 65 -0.30 -1.89 11.35
N SER A 66 0.94 -1.59 11.70
CA SER A 66 2.08 -2.53 11.76
C SER A 66 1.86 -3.72 12.72
N ASP A 67 0.89 -3.64 13.62
CA ASP A 67 0.51 -4.76 14.49
C ASP A 67 -0.32 -5.84 13.76
N GLY A 68 -0.69 -5.59 12.51
CA GLY A 68 -1.49 -6.47 11.66
C GLY A 68 -2.95 -6.63 12.11
N LYS A 69 -3.45 -5.78 13.02
CA LYS A 69 -4.78 -5.90 13.64
C LYS A 69 -5.55 -4.59 13.72
N THR A 70 -4.87 -3.51 14.10
CA THR A 70 -5.53 -2.21 14.29
C THR A 70 -5.88 -1.59 12.94
N VAL A 71 -7.17 -1.35 12.69
CA VAL A 71 -7.63 -0.66 11.49
C VAL A 71 -7.47 0.84 11.69
N LEU A 72 -6.57 1.46 10.92
CA LEU A 72 -6.33 2.91 10.94
C LEU A 72 -7.35 3.66 10.08
N ARG A 73 -7.81 3.02 9.00
CA ARG A 73 -8.84 3.55 8.10
C ARG A 73 -9.64 2.38 7.50
N GLU A 74 -10.95 2.44 7.62
CA GLU A 74 -11.86 1.54 6.89
C GLU A 74 -11.90 1.92 5.41
N GLY A 75 -11.84 0.92 4.54
CA GLY A 75 -11.92 1.06 3.10
C GLY A 75 -13.22 0.54 2.51
N SER A 76 -13.46 0.82 1.24
CA SER A 76 -14.69 0.40 0.53
C SER A 76 -14.44 -0.30 -0.81
N ASN A 77 -13.18 -0.46 -1.22
CA ASN A 77 -12.85 -0.97 -2.56
C ASN A 77 -12.28 -2.40 -2.56
N GLY A 78 -12.27 -3.08 -1.41
CA GLY A 78 -11.80 -4.47 -1.28
C GLY A 78 -10.26 -4.61 -1.26
N TRP A 79 -9.52 -3.51 -1.26
CA TRP A 79 -8.06 -3.51 -1.12
C TRP A 79 -7.66 -3.20 0.32
N THR A 80 -6.53 -3.79 0.76
CA THR A 80 -5.98 -3.57 2.10
C THR A 80 -4.51 -3.18 2.00
N ALA A 81 -4.13 -2.09 2.67
CA ALA A 81 -2.77 -1.61 2.82
C ALA A 81 -2.22 -1.95 4.19
N MET A 82 -1.00 -2.44 4.27
CA MET A 82 -0.28 -2.70 5.52
C MET A 82 1.23 -2.69 5.32
N ALA A 83 2.00 -2.51 6.41
CA ALA A 83 3.44 -2.65 6.38
C ALA A 83 3.84 -4.12 6.18
N GLY A 84 4.85 -4.36 5.32
CA GLY A 84 5.36 -5.68 4.99
C GLY A 84 6.79 -5.96 5.47
N ASN A 85 7.48 -4.98 6.10
CA ASN A 85 8.87 -5.16 6.50
C ASN A 85 9.01 -6.14 7.68
N PRO A 86 9.55 -7.35 7.45
CA PRO A 86 9.70 -8.35 8.51
C PRO A 86 10.82 -8.01 9.51
N ARG A 87 11.65 -7.02 9.19
CA ARG A 87 12.75 -6.55 10.07
C ARG A 87 12.25 -5.61 11.17
N GLY A 88 11.01 -5.10 11.04
CA GLY A 88 10.47 -4.07 11.91
C GLY A 88 11.05 -2.67 11.63
N MET A 89 10.69 -1.73 12.47
CA MET A 89 11.15 -0.34 12.38
C MET A 89 12.60 -0.23 12.88
N SER A 90 13.44 0.51 12.16
CA SER A 90 14.80 0.82 12.62
C SER A 90 14.80 1.78 13.82
N ASP A 91 13.77 2.61 13.97
CA ASP A 91 13.55 3.50 15.10
C ASP A 91 12.09 3.37 15.62
N PRO A 92 11.83 2.44 16.58
CA PRO A 92 10.47 2.24 17.10
C PRO A 92 9.87 3.46 17.82
N GLU A 93 10.69 4.40 18.30
CA GLU A 93 10.21 5.60 19.01
C GLU A 93 9.71 6.66 18.01
N ASN A 94 10.41 6.81 16.90
CA ASN A 94 10.08 7.80 15.88
C ASN A 94 9.29 7.24 14.69
N GLY A 95 9.13 5.93 14.61
CA GLY A 95 8.38 5.23 13.54
C GLY A 95 9.28 4.81 12.39
N TRP A 96 8.68 4.49 11.25
CA TRP A 96 9.38 4.17 10.02
C TRP A 96 10.19 5.37 9.52
N LYS A 97 11.42 5.16 9.07
CA LYS A 97 12.25 6.22 8.47
C LYS A 97 11.56 6.88 7.28
N ASP A 98 10.97 6.08 6.41
CA ASP A 98 10.27 6.49 5.20
C ASP A 98 9.30 5.36 4.74
N PRO A 99 8.45 5.59 3.73
CA PRO A 99 7.56 4.55 3.22
C PRO A 99 8.32 3.33 2.66
N HIS A 100 9.52 3.50 2.11
CA HIS A 100 10.32 2.38 1.60
C HIS A 100 10.72 1.42 2.72
N GLU A 101 11.16 1.95 3.88
CA GLU A 101 11.46 1.10 5.04
C GLU A 101 10.24 0.31 5.52
N ALA A 102 9.05 0.91 5.48
CA ALA A 102 7.83 0.20 5.86
C ALA A 102 7.48 -0.96 4.92
N MET A 103 8.02 -0.98 3.70
CA MET A 103 7.70 -1.98 2.66
C MET A 103 6.19 -2.17 2.49
N PRO A 104 5.41 -1.10 2.25
CA PRO A 104 3.97 -1.22 2.28
C PRO A 104 3.44 -2.03 1.11
N MET A 105 2.53 -2.95 1.42
CA MET A 105 1.80 -3.80 0.49
C MET A 105 0.35 -3.33 0.41
N VAL A 106 -0.17 -3.11 -0.80
CA VAL A 106 -1.60 -2.86 -1.02
C VAL A 106 -2.15 -4.03 -1.83
N MET A 107 -2.95 -4.86 -1.17
CA MET A 107 -3.34 -6.18 -1.60
C MET A 107 -4.85 -6.29 -1.83
N ASP A 108 -5.26 -7.05 -2.85
CA ASP A 108 -6.61 -7.57 -2.92
C ASP A 108 -6.82 -8.75 -1.95
N ALA A 109 -8.04 -9.30 -1.88
CA ALA A 109 -8.35 -10.36 -0.94
C ALA A 109 -7.56 -11.66 -1.20
N GLN A 110 -7.17 -11.96 -2.45
CA GLN A 110 -6.42 -13.17 -2.78
C GLN A 110 -4.92 -12.99 -2.48
N ALA A 111 -4.36 -11.83 -2.82
CA ALA A 111 -2.98 -11.50 -2.46
C ALA A 111 -2.80 -11.46 -0.93
N MET A 112 -3.82 -11.00 -0.18
CA MET A 112 -3.81 -11.09 1.29
C MET A 112 -3.76 -12.54 1.77
N LYS A 113 -4.54 -13.46 1.18
CA LYS A 113 -4.46 -14.91 1.50
C LYS A 113 -3.07 -15.45 1.22
N TRP A 114 -2.49 -15.07 0.07
CA TRP A 114 -1.13 -15.47 -0.30
C TRP A 114 -0.10 -14.96 0.72
N ALA A 115 -0.14 -13.68 1.06
CA ALA A 115 0.78 -13.06 2.02
C ALA A 115 0.69 -13.71 3.42
N MET A 116 -0.52 -13.99 3.89
CA MET A 116 -0.73 -14.69 5.17
C MET A 116 -0.21 -16.12 5.15
N ALA A 117 -0.36 -16.83 4.01
CA ALA A 117 0.21 -18.17 3.82
C ALA A 117 1.74 -18.12 3.83
N PHE A 118 2.34 -17.17 3.09
CA PHE A 118 3.79 -16.93 3.06
C PHE A 118 4.35 -16.69 4.45
N MET A 119 3.79 -15.78 5.23
CA MET A 119 4.23 -15.45 6.58
C MET A 119 4.09 -16.60 7.57
N SER A 120 3.14 -17.51 7.35
CA SER A 120 2.90 -18.69 8.21
C SER A 120 3.57 -19.97 7.72
N GLY A 121 4.32 -19.93 6.60
CA GLY A 121 4.96 -21.08 5.98
C GLY A 121 3.97 -22.13 5.45
N LYS A 122 2.73 -21.72 5.14
CA LYS A 122 1.68 -22.59 4.60
C LYS A 122 1.56 -22.41 3.09
N LYS A 123 1.15 -23.47 2.39
CA LYS A 123 0.85 -23.38 0.96
C LYS A 123 -0.30 -22.39 0.74
N PRO A 124 -0.16 -21.40 -0.18
CA PRO A 124 -1.27 -20.53 -0.56
C PRO A 124 -2.42 -21.32 -1.22
N GLU A 125 -3.65 -21.02 -0.82
CA GLU A 125 -4.88 -21.58 -1.44
C GLU A 125 -5.75 -20.42 -1.91
N LEU A 126 -5.70 -20.12 -3.21
CA LEU A 126 -6.39 -18.99 -3.82
C LEU A 126 -7.61 -19.45 -4.61
N ASP A 127 -8.69 -18.64 -4.58
CA ASP A 127 -9.90 -18.90 -5.39
C ASP A 127 -9.70 -18.46 -6.86
N HIS A 128 -8.91 -17.41 -7.06
CA HIS A 128 -8.46 -16.86 -8.34
C HIS A 128 -7.10 -16.16 -8.13
N ASP A 129 -6.50 -15.61 -9.18
CA ASP A 129 -5.24 -14.85 -9.10
C ASP A 129 -5.41 -13.64 -8.17
N GLY A 130 -4.35 -13.32 -7.42
CA GLY A 130 -4.28 -12.18 -6.52
C GLY A 130 -3.35 -11.09 -7.04
N TRP A 131 -3.58 -9.85 -6.63
CA TRP A 131 -2.80 -8.69 -7.03
C TRP A 131 -2.30 -7.89 -5.83
N MET A 132 -1.05 -7.44 -5.89
CA MET A 132 -0.42 -6.62 -4.86
C MET A 132 0.41 -5.51 -5.48
N TYR A 133 0.24 -4.29 -4.98
CA TYR A 133 1.11 -3.16 -5.30
C TYR A 133 2.13 -2.93 -4.20
N MET A 134 3.37 -2.64 -4.59
CA MET A 134 4.46 -2.18 -3.72
C MET A 134 5.21 -1.02 -4.41
N LEU A 135 4.53 0.13 -4.59
CA LEU A 135 5.12 1.28 -5.31
C LEU A 135 6.25 1.98 -4.52
N HIS A 136 6.40 1.68 -3.24
CA HIS A 136 7.55 2.13 -2.45
C HIS A 136 8.70 1.11 -2.44
N GLY A 137 8.49 -0.05 -3.04
CA GLY A 137 9.50 -1.11 -3.12
C GLY A 137 9.69 -1.89 -1.83
N ASP A 138 10.76 -2.68 -1.78
CA ASP A 138 11.18 -3.49 -0.63
C ASP A 138 12.65 -3.24 -0.27
N MET A 139 13.00 -3.62 0.97
CA MET A 139 14.35 -3.46 1.55
C MET A 139 15.32 -4.59 1.17
N GLY A 140 14.92 -5.44 0.25
CA GLY A 140 15.73 -6.53 -0.29
C GLY A 140 15.36 -7.92 0.21
N GLU A 141 15.42 -8.88 -0.72
CA GLU A 141 15.17 -10.30 -0.52
C GLU A 141 16.02 -11.14 -1.47
N ASP A 142 16.16 -12.43 -1.17
CA ASP A 142 16.68 -13.41 -2.13
C ASP A 142 15.59 -13.77 -3.15
N ASN A 143 15.86 -13.62 -4.43
CA ASN A 143 14.88 -13.90 -5.50
C ASN A 143 14.46 -15.37 -5.60
N THR A 144 15.21 -16.29 -4.98
CA THR A 144 15.02 -17.74 -5.11
C THR A 144 14.59 -18.43 -3.82
N LYS A 145 14.77 -17.76 -2.67
CA LYS A 145 14.47 -18.33 -1.36
C LYS A 145 13.61 -17.38 -0.54
N GLN A 146 12.44 -17.84 -0.16
CA GLN A 146 11.58 -17.08 0.75
C GLN A 146 12.22 -16.91 2.14
N LEU A 147 11.85 -15.81 2.82
CA LEU A 147 12.25 -15.49 4.20
C LEU A 147 13.77 -15.27 4.38
N VAL A 148 14.49 -14.92 3.33
CA VAL A 148 15.90 -14.49 3.39
C VAL A 148 15.95 -12.97 3.31
N PHE A 149 16.11 -12.31 4.46
CA PHE A 149 16.00 -10.85 4.62
C PHE A 149 17.36 -10.18 4.88
N LYS A 150 18.46 -10.89 4.71
CA LYS A 150 19.81 -10.35 4.82
C LYS A 150 20.62 -10.70 3.59
N LYS A 151 21.32 -9.72 3.05
CA LYS A 151 22.08 -9.88 1.82
C LYS A 151 23.18 -10.95 1.94
N GLU A 152 23.80 -11.04 3.11
CA GLU A 152 24.83 -12.05 3.42
C GLU A 152 24.32 -13.49 3.47
N ASP A 153 23.00 -13.68 3.67
CA ASP A 153 22.35 -14.99 3.70
C ASP A 153 21.79 -15.40 2.33
N ALA A 154 21.74 -14.45 1.39
CA ALA A 154 21.24 -14.70 0.05
C ALA A 154 22.22 -15.52 -0.80
N ALA A 155 21.68 -16.25 -1.77
CA ALA A 155 22.49 -16.89 -2.78
C ALA A 155 23.24 -15.84 -3.62
N GLU A 156 24.46 -16.16 -4.06
CA GLU A 156 25.28 -15.24 -4.87
C GLU A 156 24.52 -14.81 -6.15
N GLY A 157 24.41 -13.50 -6.37
CA GLY A 157 23.71 -12.92 -7.52
C GLY A 157 22.17 -12.94 -7.44
N HIS A 158 21.58 -13.38 -6.32
CA HIS A 158 20.12 -13.49 -6.17
C HIS A 158 19.48 -12.43 -5.26
N TRP A 159 20.30 -11.60 -4.61
CA TRP A 159 19.78 -10.48 -3.83
C TRP A 159 19.22 -9.37 -4.70
N ILE A 160 18.01 -8.94 -4.40
CA ILE A 160 17.37 -7.81 -5.08
C ILE A 160 16.73 -6.85 -4.07
N GLU A 161 16.97 -5.58 -4.24
CA GLU A 161 16.27 -4.48 -3.56
C GLU A 161 15.33 -3.85 -4.58
N SER A 162 14.07 -4.31 -4.59
CA SER A 162 13.09 -3.91 -5.59
C SER A 162 12.59 -2.49 -5.31
N GLY A 163 12.55 -1.65 -6.35
CA GLY A 163 11.80 -0.42 -6.31
C GLY A 163 10.31 -0.64 -6.60
N ALA A 164 9.67 0.34 -7.23
CA ALA A 164 8.24 0.29 -7.50
C ALA A 164 7.85 -0.88 -8.42
N HIS A 165 6.89 -1.70 -7.97
CA HIS A 165 6.42 -2.86 -8.72
C HIS A 165 4.97 -3.23 -8.40
N LEU A 166 4.40 -4.06 -9.27
CA LEU A 166 3.15 -4.78 -9.11
C LEU A 166 3.46 -6.26 -9.08
N MET A 167 2.71 -7.05 -8.33
CA MET A 167 2.86 -8.50 -8.22
C MET A 167 1.57 -9.20 -8.61
N LEU A 168 1.70 -10.33 -9.32
CA LEU A 168 0.62 -11.28 -9.59
C LEU A 168 0.91 -12.59 -8.86
N MET A 169 0.05 -12.95 -7.92
CA MET A 169 0.04 -14.24 -7.24
C MET A 169 -0.92 -15.18 -8.00
N PRO A 170 -0.42 -16.12 -8.78
CA PRO A 170 -1.29 -17.00 -9.55
C PRO A 170 -2.00 -18.00 -8.65
N LYS A 171 -3.26 -18.29 -8.93
CA LYS A 171 -3.99 -19.41 -8.32
C LYS A 171 -3.30 -20.74 -8.61
N ASP A 172 -2.83 -20.89 -9.84
CA ASP A 172 -2.06 -22.06 -10.30
C ASP A 172 -0.64 -21.63 -10.71
N PRO A 173 0.37 -21.83 -9.86
CA PRO A 173 1.77 -21.50 -10.18
C PRO A 173 2.29 -22.15 -11.47
N SER A 174 1.73 -23.26 -11.91
CA SER A 174 2.14 -23.92 -13.16
C SER A 174 1.87 -23.06 -14.40
N SER A 175 0.97 -22.08 -14.32
CA SER A 175 0.69 -21.11 -15.37
C SER A 175 1.88 -20.20 -15.70
N LEU A 176 2.84 -20.08 -14.77
CA LEU A 176 4.04 -19.26 -14.94
C LEU A 176 5.17 -19.97 -15.71
N LYS A 177 4.99 -21.23 -16.01
CA LYS A 177 6.04 -22.05 -16.66
C LYS A 177 6.56 -21.41 -17.94
N GLY A 178 7.88 -21.23 -17.99
CA GLY A 178 8.57 -20.65 -19.16
C GLY A 178 8.74 -19.12 -19.10
N GLN A 179 8.23 -18.46 -18.08
CA GLN A 179 8.59 -17.07 -17.79
C GLN A 179 10.04 -17.00 -17.29
N THR A 180 10.66 -15.83 -17.42
CA THR A 180 12.04 -15.61 -16.94
C THR A 180 12.09 -15.41 -15.43
N THR A 181 13.21 -15.78 -14.80
CA THR A 181 13.57 -15.42 -13.42
C THR A 181 14.57 -14.26 -13.37
N ASN A 182 14.97 -13.72 -14.53
CA ASN A 182 15.97 -12.66 -14.61
C ASN A 182 15.38 -11.29 -14.27
N PHE A 183 15.58 -10.86 -13.02
CA PHE A 183 15.11 -9.56 -12.51
C PHE A 183 15.88 -8.35 -13.07
N ASN A 184 16.99 -8.57 -13.80
CA ASN A 184 17.77 -7.49 -14.42
C ASN A 184 17.32 -7.17 -15.86
N SER A 185 16.33 -7.87 -16.39
CA SER A 185 15.89 -7.71 -17.78
C SER A 185 14.94 -6.52 -18.01
N GLY A 186 14.36 -5.95 -16.94
CA GLY A 186 13.30 -4.94 -17.03
C GLY A 186 11.92 -5.49 -17.42
N SER A 187 11.83 -6.77 -17.82
CA SER A 187 10.57 -7.45 -18.08
C SER A 187 9.98 -8.05 -16.82
N PRO A 188 8.67 -8.39 -16.80
CA PRO A 188 8.11 -9.21 -15.73
C PRO A 188 8.90 -10.53 -15.57
N TYR A 189 9.09 -10.96 -14.33
CA TYR A 189 9.88 -12.16 -14.01
C TYR A 189 9.27 -12.93 -12.82
N ILE A 190 9.62 -14.21 -12.69
CA ILE A 190 9.20 -15.05 -11.56
C ILE A 190 10.13 -14.81 -10.37
N MET A 191 9.55 -14.55 -9.20
CA MET A 191 10.20 -14.63 -7.92
C MET A 191 9.77 -15.91 -7.19
N PHE A 192 10.67 -16.53 -6.44
CA PHE A 192 10.49 -17.79 -5.68
C PHE A 192 10.08 -18.99 -6.53
N GLU A 193 10.60 -19.11 -7.77
CA GLU A 193 10.29 -20.22 -8.67
C GLU A 193 10.49 -21.59 -7.98
N GLY A 194 9.49 -22.45 -8.07
CA GLY A 194 9.52 -23.82 -7.56
C GLY A 194 9.40 -23.96 -6.04
N THR A 195 9.16 -22.87 -5.31
CA THR A 195 9.02 -22.91 -3.84
C THR A 195 7.57 -23.13 -3.37
N GLY A 196 6.60 -23.00 -4.28
CA GLY A 196 5.17 -22.96 -3.97
C GLY A 196 4.65 -21.56 -3.64
N TYR A 197 5.53 -20.56 -3.64
CA TYR A 197 5.20 -19.13 -3.52
C TYR A 197 5.55 -18.36 -4.80
N ASP A 198 5.64 -19.08 -5.90
CA ASP A 198 5.92 -18.53 -7.22
C ASP A 198 4.95 -17.42 -7.55
N HIS A 199 5.46 -16.26 -7.94
CA HIS A 199 4.64 -15.13 -8.36
C HIS A 199 5.38 -14.29 -9.40
N ILE A 200 4.65 -13.46 -10.15
CA ILE A 200 5.23 -12.54 -11.12
C ILE A 200 5.49 -11.19 -10.47
N MET A 201 6.73 -10.75 -10.57
CA MET A 201 7.16 -9.38 -10.32
C MET A 201 7.02 -8.59 -11.62
N ILE A 202 6.34 -7.47 -11.59
CA ILE A 202 6.10 -6.57 -12.73
C ILE A 202 6.76 -5.23 -12.42
N PRO A 203 8.00 -4.99 -12.89
CA PRO A 203 8.70 -3.72 -12.72
C PRO A 203 7.89 -2.55 -13.31
N VAL A 204 7.80 -1.44 -12.57
CA VAL A 204 7.26 -0.18 -13.07
C VAL A 204 8.31 0.92 -12.94
N GLU A 205 7.98 2.15 -13.34
CA GLU A 205 8.90 3.30 -13.25
C GLU A 205 9.49 3.42 -11.83
N GLY A 206 10.81 3.50 -11.74
CA GLY A 206 11.54 3.54 -10.46
C GLY A 206 11.92 2.18 -9.87
N TYR A 207 11.68 1.06 -10.58
CA TYR A 207 12.00 -0.29 -10.09
C TYR A 207 13.46 -0.46 -9.67
N TYR A 208 14.42 0.07 -10.46
CA TYR A 208 15.86 -0.04 -10.20
C TYR A 208 16.44 1.06 -9.29
N LYS A 209 15.58 1.85 -8.63
CA LYS A 209 16.00 3.00 -7.81
C LYS A 209 16.98 2.65 -6.70
N TYR A 210 16.86 1.47 -6.11
CA TYR A 210 17.64 1.05 -4.94
C TYR A 210 18.77 0.08 -5.28
N GLN A 211 18.88 -0.34 -6.53
CA GLN A 211 19.93 -1.26 -6.96
C GLN A 211 21.20 -0.50 -7.32
N SER A 212 22.34 -1.10 -6.99
CA SER A 212 23.63 -0.59 -7.44
C SER A 212 23.61 -0.49 -8.96
N GLN A 213 23.96 0.67 -9.51
CA GLN A 213 24.20 0.83 -10.94
C GLN A 213 25.31 -0.16 -11.31
N GLN A 214 25.00 -1.10 -12.19
CA GLN A 214 25.97 -2.05 -12.74
C GLN A 214 26.82 -1.35 -13.80
#